data_255774c5915270934d3b429220d753df
#
_entry.id   255774c5915270934d3b429220d753df
#
_cell.length_a   1.000
_cell.length_b   1.000
_cell.length_c   1.000
_cell.angle_alpha   90.00
_cell.angle_beta   90.00
_cell.angle_gamma   90.00
#
_symmetry.space_group_name_H-M   'P 1'
#
loop_
_entity.id
_entity.type
_entity.pdbx_description
1 polymer ?
#
loop_
_entity_poly.entity_id
_entity_poly.type
_entity_poly.pdbx_seq_one_letter_code
_entity_poly.pdbx_strand_id
1 'polypeptide(L)'
;FFKNAYNLMIGKAAGPRLYLFLFAVEPQRYLGLLDFSTPQTEEEKTLAAEAKAEAERKAAEEEARRKAAEEEEARKNAIAPIKEEITIDEFDKVDMRVCKVINCEIVKNAKKLLKLTLFDGLDERVIVSSIRDDYTPEELIGRKIIVIANLKPAKFAGVKSNGMLIAASGDDFGCKIIFVDDCVPEGTAIH
;
A
#
# COMPACT_ATOMS: atom_id res chain seq x y z
N PHE A 1 5.08 -48.89 6.38
CA PHE A 1 6.38 -49.02 5.70
C PHE A 1 6.75 -50.49 5.49
N PHE A 2 6.93 -51.31 6.53
CA PHE A 2 7.40 -52.70 6.42
C PHE A 2 6.47 -53.60 5.57
N LYS A 3 5.15 -53.48 5.69
CA LYS A 3 4.18 -54.26 4.92
C LYS A 3 4.33 -53.98 3.42
N ASN A 4 4.55 -52.73 3.02
CA ASN A 4 4.74 -52.36 1.62
C ASN A 4 6.09 -52.86 1.09
N ALA A 5 7.14 -52.81 1.91
CA ALA A 5 8.43 -53.35 1.55
C ALA A 5 8.39 -54.88 1.30
N TYR A 6 7.70 -55.65 2.17
CA TYR A 6 7.56 -57.09 1.98
C TYR A 6 6.67 -57.45 0.77
N ASN A 7 5.60 -56.68 0.54
CA ASN A 7 4.77 -56.90 -0.65
C ASN A 7 5.58 -56.63 -1.94
N LEU A 8 6.39 -55.58 -1.96
CA LEU A 8 7.21 -55.24 -3.12
C LEU A 8 8.28 -56.29 -3.39
N MET A 9 8.95 -56.79 -2.34
CA MET A 9 10.15 -57.65 -2.47
C MET A 9 9.81 -59.14 -2.59
N ILE A 10 8.77 -59.63 -1.95
CA ILE A 10 8.42 -61.07 -1.92
C ILE A 10 6.93 -61.37 -2.11
N GLY A 11 6.10 -60.35 -2.41
CA GLY A 11 4.67 -60.51 -2.64
C GLY A 11 3.86 -60.91 -1.41
N LYS A 12 4.38 -60.73 -0.19
CA LYS A 12 3.72 -61.13 1.07
C LYS A 12 3.57 -59.94 2.01
N ALA A 13 2.52 -59.97 2.81
CA ALA A 13 2.25 -58.87 3.76
C ALA A 13 3.15 -58.88 5.01
N ALA A 14 3.88 -59.97 5.26
CA ALA A 14 4.81 -60.12 6.39
C ALA A 14 5.92 -61.12 6.03
N GLY A 15 7.08 -61.01 6.75
CA GLY A 15 8.26 -61.83 6.54
C GLY A 15 9.19 -61.76 7.74
N PRO A 16 10.40 -62.37 7.66
CA PRO A 16 11.42 -62.28 8.70
C PRO A 16 11.79 -60.83 8.96
N ARG A 17 12.52 -60.57 10.07
CA ARG A 17 12.99 -59.17 10.34
C ARG A 17 13.70 -58.59 9.12
N LEU A 18 13.29 -57.43 8.66
CA LEU A 18 13.70 -56.86 7.38
C LEU A 18 15.22 -56.80 7.20
N TYR A 19 15.97 -56.52 8.24
CA TYR A 19 17.44 -56.48 8.23
C TYR A 19 18.08 -57.86 8.00
N LEU A 20 17.50 -58.92 8.59
CA LEU A 20 17.93 -60.32 8.36
C LEU A 20 17.62 -60.74 6.92
N PHE A 21 16.47 -60.34 6.43
CA PHE A 21 16.07 -60.63 5.06
C PHE A 21 17.00 -59.91 4.05
N LEU A 22 17.28 -58.65 4.26
CA LEU A 22 18.19 -57.88 3.40
C LEU A 22 19.64 -58.38 3.45
N PHE A 23 20.06 -58.97 4.56
CA PHE A 23 21.37 -59.56 4.72
C PHE A 23 21.51 -60.95 4.11
N ALA A 24 20.41 -61.72 4.11
CA ALA A 24 20.37 -63.09 3.57
C ALA A 24 20.17 -63.15 2.02
N VAL A 25 19.74 -62.05 1.43
CA VAL A 25 19.46 -61.98 -0.01
C VAL A 25 20.55 -61.13 -0.67
N GLU A 26 21.09 -61.60 -1.76
CA GLU A 26 22.11 -60.85 -2.53
C GLU A 26 21.55 -59.46 -2.90
N PRO A 27 22.18 -58.39 -2.46
CA PRO A 27 21.68 -57.01 -2.68
C PRO A 27 21.46 -56.69 -4.16
N GLN A 28 22.27 -57.26 -5.04
CA GLN A 28 22.20 -57.03 -6.50
C GLN A 28 20.87 -57.45 -7.13
N ARG A 29 20.13 -58.38 -6.53
CA ARG A 29 18.82 -58.82 -7.02
C ARG A 29 17.73 -57.81 -6.86
N TYR A 30 17.89 -56.88 -5.92
CA TYR A 30 16.88 -55.87 -5.57
C TYR A 30 17.31 -54.45 -5.92
N LEU A 31 18.54 -54.27 -6.36
CA LEU A 31 19.03 -52.97 -6.85
C LEU A 31 18.16 -52.43 -7.97
N GLY A 32 17.70 -53.28 -8.90
CA GLY A 32 16.79 -52.88 -9.95
C GLY A 32 15.39 -52.50 -9.51
N LEU A 33 14.92 -53.07 -8.36
CA LEU A 33 13.64 -52.68 -7.75
C LEU A 33 13.69 -51.36 -6.93
N LEU A 34 14.93 -51.00 -6.52
CA LEU A 34 15.22 -49.75 -5.79
C LEU A 34 15.84 -48.69 -6.70
N ASP A 35 16.09 -49.04 -7.93
CA ASP A 35 16.52 -48.09 -8.96
C ASP A 35 15.29 -47.34 -9.50
N PHE A 36 15.01 -46.18 -8.90
CA PHE A 36 14.00 -45.23 -9.33
C PHE A 36 14.39 -44.49 -10.62
N SER A 37 15.50 -44.88 -11.24
CA SER A 37 15.95 -44.33 -12.53
C SER A 37 15.34 -45.06 -13.74
N THR A 38 14.45 -46.07 -13.54
CA THR A 38 13.66 -46.66 -14.64
C THR A 38 12.94 -45.54 -15.39
N PRO A 39 13.02 -45.47 -16.71
CA PRO A 39 12.31 -44.45 -17.47
C PRO A 39 10.81 -44.59 -17.23
N GLN A 40 10.24 -43.55 -16.54
CA GLN A 40 8.79 -43.42 -16.42
C GLN A 40 8.19 -43.40 -17.81
N THR A 41 7.07 -44.06 -17.99
CA THR A 41 6.31 -43.99 -19.26
C THR A 41 6.04 -42.54 -19.59
N GLU A 42 5.95 -42.17 -20.86
CA GLU A 42 5.67 -40.78 -21.25
C GLU A 42 4.40 -40.22 -20.57
N GLU A 43 3.42 -41.12 -20.30
CA GLU A 43 2.18 -40.80 -19.57
C GLU A 43 2.45 -40.46 -18.09
N GLU A 44 3.38 -41.16 -17.42
CA GLU A 44 3.75 -40.86 -16.02
C GLU A 44 4.56 -39.58 -15.92
N LYS A 45 5.39 -39.26 -16.91
CA LYS A 45 6.13 -38.00 -16.98
C LYS A 45 5.19 -36.81 -17.19
N THR A 46 4.18 -36.94 -18.05
CA THR A 46 3.18 -35.90 -18.30
C THR A 46 2.33 -35.65 -17.06
N LEU A 47 1.84 -36.68 -16.39
CA LEU A 47 1.08 -36.59 -15.14
C LEU A 47 1.92 -35.95 -14.01
N ALA A 48 3.19 -36.30 -13.89
CA ALA A 48 4.09 -35.72 -12.89
C ALA A 48 4.37 -34.23 -13.19
N ALA A 49 4.54 -33.89 -14.47
CA ALA A 49 4.75 -32.51 -14.90
C ALA A 49 3.50 -31.64 -14.66
N GLU A 50 2.32 -32.17 -14.97
CA GLU A 50 1.03 -31.47 -14.69
C GLU A 50 0.79 -31.26 -13.20
N ALA A 51 1.01 -32.31 -12.39
CA ALA A 51 0.90 -32.19 -10.93
C ALA A 51 1.88 -31.17 -10.34
N LYS A 52 3.11 -31.12 -10.87
CA LYS A 52 4.10 -30.14 -10.45
C LYS A 52 3.70 -28.71 -10.86
N ALA A 53 3.24 -28.54 -12.09
CA ALA A 53 2.77 -27.25 -12.58
C ALA A 53 1.55 -26.74 -11.81
N GLU A 54 0.61 -27.64 -11.43
CA GLU A 54 -0.54 -27.28 -10.60
C GLU A 54 -0.11 -26.90 -9.17
N ALA A 55 0.85 -27.62 -8.59
CA ALA A 55 1.39 -27.29 -7.28
C ALA A 55 2.12 -25.93 -7.28
N GLU A 56 2.91 -25.65 -8.32
CA GLU A 56 3.58 -24.35 -8.49
C GLU A 56 2.57 -23.19 -8.67
N ARG A 57 1.51 -23.42 -9.45
CA ARG A 57 0.41 -22.44 -9.58
C ARG A 57 -0.28 -22.16 -8.25
N LYS A 58 -0.63 -23.19 -7.49
CA LYS A 58 -1.27 -23.04 -6.17
C LYS A 58 -0.34 -22.31 -5.18
N ALA A 59 0.95 -22.64 -5.19
CA ALA A 59 1.92 -21.96 -4.34
C ALA A 59 2.10 -20.47 -4.72
N ALA A 60 2.14 -20.16 -6.01
CA ALA A 60 2.22 -18.79 -6.50
C ALA A 60 0.95 -17.98 -6.17
N GLU A 61 -0.23 -18.59 -6.28
CA GLU A 61 -1.51 -17.96 -5.92
C GLU A 61 -1.61 -17.69 -4.41
N GLU A 62 -1.17 -18.62 -3.58
CA GLU A 62 -1.14 -18.47 -2.13
C GLU A 62 -0.14 -17.39 -1.70
N GLU A 63 1.04 -17.35 -2.33
CA GLU A 63 2.04 -16.29 -2.09
C GLU A 63 1.53 -14.90 -2.50
N ALA A 64 0.86 -14.80 -3.66
CA ALA A 64 0.26 -13.56 -4.12
C ALA A 64 -0.86 -13.08 -3.17
N ARG A 65 -1.71 -14.02 -2.68
CA ARG A 65 -2.75 -13.72 -1.70
C ARG A 65 -2.16 -13.25 -0.36
N ARG A 66 -1.06 -13.87 0.08
CA ARG A 66 -0.39 -13.45 1.32
C ARG A 66 0.20 -12.06 1.18
N LYS A 67 0.89 -11.77 0.07
CA LYS A 67 1.44 -10.43 -0.20
C LYS A 67 0.34 -9.37 -0.27
N ALA A 68 -0.76 -9.66 -0.95
CA ALA A 68 -1.90 -8.75 -1.01
C ALA A 68 -2.53 -8.50 0.37
N ALA A 69 -2.61 -9.51 1.23
CA ALA A 69 -3.11 -9.37 2.59
C ALA A 69 -2.15 -8.54 3.47
N GLU A 70 -0.84 -8.76 3.35
CA GLU A 70 0.19 -7.98 4.05
C GLU A 70 0.18 -6.51 3.61
N GLU A 71 0.02 -6.24 2.30
CA GLU A 71 -0.10 -4.88 1.76
C GLU A 71 -1.39 -4.19 2.23
N GLU A 72 -2.51 -4.92 2.28
CA GLU A 72 -3.78 -4.37 2.78
C GLU A 72 -3.71 -4.05 4.28
N GLU A 73 -3.08 -4.91 5.07
CA GLU A 73 -2.87 -4.69 6.51
C GLU A 73 -1.92 -3.52 6.75
N ALA A 74 -0.81 -3.43 6.00
CA ALA A 74 0.11 -2.30 6.04
C ALA A 74 -0.59 -0.99 5.69
N ARG A 75 -1.46 -0.99 4.67
CA ARG A 75 -2.26 0.18 4.29
C ARG A 75 -3.26 0.59 5.37
N LYS A 76 -3.93 -0.38 6.03
CA LYS A 76 -4.84 -0.10 7.15
C LYS A 76 -4.09 0.49 8.34
N ASN A 77 -2.90 -0.01 8.64
CA ASN A 77 -2.07 0.48 9.75
C ASN A 77 -1.47 1.87 9.46
N ALA A 78 -1.30 2.24 8.19
CA ALA A 78 -0.84 3.58 7.77
C ALA A 78 -1.93 4.65 7.88
N ILE A 79 -3.21 4.26 7.97
CA ILE A 79 -4.32 5.20 8.15
C ILE A 79 -4.38 5.61 9.61
N ALA A 80 -4.25 6.91 9.89
CA ALA A 80 -4.41 7.44 11.23
C ALA A 80 -5.81 7.11 11.79
N PRO A 81 -5.93 6.76 13.06
CA PRO A 81 -7.22 6.47 13.68
C PRO A 81 -8.13 7.71 13.62
N ILE A 82 -9.42 7.47 13.50
CA ILE A 82 -10.43 8.54 13.57
C ILE A 82 -10.29 9.22 14.93
N LYS A 83 -10.29 10.56 14.91
CA LYS A 83 -10.24 11.38 16.12
C LYS A 83 -11.52 11.24 16.93
N GLU A 84 -11.53 11.81 18.14
CA GLU A 84 -12.71 11.88 18.99
C GLU A 84 -13.88 12.54 18.27
N GLU A 85 -15.10 12.10 18.58
CA GLU A 85 -16.31 12.65 18.03
C GLU A 85 -16.48 14.10 18.47
N ILE A 86 -16.89 14.96 17.53
CA ILE A 86 -17.23 16.35 17.78
C ILE A 86 -18.69 16.59 17.44
N THR A 87 -19.30 17.57 18.07
CA THR A 87 -20.65 17.99 17.74
C THR A 87 -20.67 18.87 16.49
N ILE A 88 -21.85 18.99 15.85
CA ILE A 88 -22.03 19.89 14.70
C ILE A 88 -21.74 21.35 15.09
N ASP A 89 -22.09 21.75 16.29
CA ASP A 89 -21.83 23.11 16.82
C ASP A 89 -20.33 23.38 17.02
N GLU A 90 -19.53 22.34 17.24
CA GLU A 90 -18.07 22.46 17.31
C GLU A 90 -17.47 22.58 15.92
N PHE A 91 -17.99 21.83 14.96
CA PHE A 91 -17.57 21.90 13.56
C PHE A 91 -17.93 23.27 12.95
N ASP A 92 -19.10 23.80 13.22
CA ASP A 92 -19.58 25.12 12.74
C ASP A 92 -18.72 26.30 13.21
N LYS A 93 -17.89 26.10 14.23
CA LYS A 93 -16.88 27.11 14.63
C LYS A 93 -15.73 27.25 13.64
N VAL A 94 -15.56 26.28 12.72
CA VAL A 94 -14.52 26.31 11.71
C VAL A 94 -15.06 26.99 10.45
N ASP A 95 -14.56 28.17 10.09
CA ASP A 95 -14.95 28.87 8.87
C ASP A 95 -14.04 28.42 7.70
N MET A 96 -14.57 27.51 6.87
CA MET A 96 -13.92 27.06 5.64
C MET A 96 -14.48 27.79 4.44
N ARG A 97 -13.58 28.34 3.60
CA ARG A 97 -13.98 29.10 2.41
C ARG A 97 -13.19 28.72 1.18
N VAL A 98 -13.85 28.90 0.02
CA VAL A 98 -13.20 28.81 -1.29
C VAL A 98 -12.43 30.10 -1.54
N CYS A 99 -11.13 29.98 -1.77
CA CYS A 99 -10.25 31.12 -2.07
C CYS A 99 -9.53 30.89 -3.39
N LYS A 100 -9.36 31.95 -4.18
CA LYS A 100 -8.57 31.91 -5.40
C LYS A 100 -7.12 32.35 -5.14
N VAL A 101 -6.18 31.60 -5.65
CA VAL A 101 -4.75 31.97 -5.57
C VAL A 101 -4.47 33.07 -6.59
N ILE A 102 -4.16 34.27 -6.10
CA ILE A 102 -3.81 35.42 -6.95
C ILE A 102 -2.32 35.43 -7.25
N ASN A 103 -1.52 35.16 -6.22
CA ASN A 103 -0.06 35.15 -6.33
C ASN A 103 0.55 34.06 -5.44
N CYS A 104 1.68 33.53 -5.87
CA CYS A 104 2.44 32.54 -5.10
C CYS A 104 3.93 32.86 -5.19
N GLU A 105 4.59 32.94 -4.04
CA GLU A 105 6.01 33.31 -3.94
C GLU A 105 6.76 32.33 -3.04
N ILE A 106 8.02 32.09 -3.37
CA ILE A 106 8.93 31.32 -2.52
C ILE A 106 9.32 32.17 -1.31
N VAL A 107 9.16 31.62 -0.11
CA VAL A 107 9.59 32.33 1.12
C VAL A 107 11.12 32.31 1.21
N LYS A 108 11.71 33.48 1.29
CA LYS A 108 13.16 33.63 1.51
C LYS A 108 13.55 33.00 2.85
N ASN A 109 14.66 32.27 2.86
CA ASN A 109 15.20 31.56 4.03
C ASN A 109 14.39 30.34 4.50
N ALA A 110 13.43 29.82 3.69
CA ALA A 110 12.69 28.61 3.96
C ALA A 110 12.70 27.68 2.75
N LYS A 111 13.23 26.47 2.92
CA LYS A 111 13.38 25.52 1.80
C LYS A 111 12.05 24.95 1.30
N LYS A 112 11.05 24.81 2.18
CA LYS A 112 9.78 24.10 1.91
C LYS A 112 8.55 24.99 1.86
N LEU A 113 8.69 26.31 2.14
CA LEU A 113 7.54 27.19 2.28
C LEU A 113 7.24 27.98 1.00
N LEU A 114 5.96 27.99 0.66
CA LEU A 114 5.35 28.93 -0.29
C LEU A 114 4.46 29.91 0.45
N LYS A 115 4.54 31.17 0.03
CA LYS A 115 3.64 32.25 0.45
C LYS A 115 2.60 32.41 -0.64
N LEU A 116 1.33 32.18 -0.30
CA LEU A 116 0.20 32.36 -1.20
C LEU A 116 -0.55 33.62 -0.82
N THR A 117 -0.84 34.45 -1.82
CA THR A 117 -1.79 35.55 -1.70
C THR A 117 -3.10 35.08 -2.31
N LEU A 118 -4.15 35.07 -1.54
CA LEU A 118 -5.45 34.51 -1.88
C LEU A 118 -6.50 35.62 -1.85
N PHE A 119 -7.49 35.53 -2.74
CA PHE A 119 -8.71 36.31 -2.70
C PHE A 119 -9.85 35.45 -2.15
N ASP A 120 -10.50 35.88 -1.08
CA ASP A 120 -11.56 35.15 -0.38
C ASP A 120 -12.98 35.61 -0.73
N GLY A 121 -13.12 36.36 -1.79
CA GLY A 121 -14.38 36.94 -2.25
C GLY A 121 -14.66 38.35 -1.66
N LEU A 122 -13.93 38.78 -0.63
CA LEU A 122 -14.02 40.09 -0.01
C LEU A 122 -12.67 40.80 -0.01
N ASP A 123 -11.67 40.17 0.58
CA ASP A 123 -10.36 40.74 0.78
C ASP A 123 -9.23 39.79 0.35
N GLU A 124 -8.03 40.35 0.24
CA GLU A 124 -6.82 39.54 0.05
C GLU A 124 -6.31 39.04 1.39
N ARG A 125 -5.93 37.77 1.44
CA ARG A 125 -5.27 37.15 2.58
C ARG A 125 -3.98 36.47 2.20
N VAL A 126 -3.02 36.49 3.10
CA VAL A 126 -1.76 35.78 2.94
C VAL A 126 -1.76 34.52 3.80
N ILE A 127 -1.42 33.39 3.20
CA ILE A 127 -1.14 32.16 3.91
C ILE A 127 0.25 31.65 3.55
N VAL A 128 0.84 30.87 4.45
CA VAL A 128 2.14 30.21 4.26
C VAL A 128 1.94 28.71 4.46
N SER A 129 2.41 27.92 3.51
CA SER A 129 2.31 26.47 3.57
C SER A 129 3.58 25.77 3.12
N SER A 130 3.85 24.58 3.65
CA SER A 130 5.02 23.75 3.33
C SER A 130 4.77 22.80 2.17
N ILE A 131 4.45 23.34 1.00
CA ILE A 131 4.05 22.59 -0.20
C ILE A 131 5.00 22.77 -1.37
N ARG A 132 6.17 23.40 -1.16
CA ARG A 132 7.13 23.71 -2.21
C ARG A 132 7.76 22.47 -2.86
N ASP A 133 7.83 21.38 -2.12
CA ASP A 133 8.38 20.12 -2.64
C ASP A 133 7.41 19.44 -3.62
N ASP A 134 6.10 19.76 -3.53
CA ASP A 134 5.03 19.15 -4.30
C ASP A 134 4.44 20.03 -5.40
N TYR A 135 4.58 21.38 -5.26
CA TYR A 135 3.98 22.36 -6.18
C TYR A 135 4.92 23.50 -6.52
N THR A 136 4.87 23.92 -7.78
CA THR A 136 5.49 25.15 -8.23
C THR A 136 4.53 26.35 -8.07
N PRO A 137 5.03 27.59 -7.90
CA PRO A 137 4.18 28.77 -7.82
C PRO A 137 3.23 28.92 -9.00
N GLU A 138 3.70 28.59 -10.21
CA GLU A 138 2.97 28.75 -11.46
C GLU A 138 1.76 27.80 -11.55
N GLU A 139 1.86 26.61 -10.95
CA GLU A 139 0.77 25.61 -10.94
C GLU A 139 -0.39 26.01 -10.04
N LEU A 140 -0.12 26.87 -9.05
CA LEU A 140 -1.11 27.28 -8.07
C LEU A 140 -1.84 28.57 -8.44
N ILE A 141 -1.19 29.48 -9.17
CA ILE A 141 -1.78 30.76 -9.55
C ILE A 141 -3.04 30.53 -10.41
N GLY A 142 -4.12 31.19 -10.02
CA GLY A 142 -5.42 31.12 -10.69
C GLY A 142 -6.31 29.97 -10.21
N ARG A 143 -5.77 28.99 -9.47
CA ARG A 143 -6.53 27.86 -8.94
C ARG A 143 -7.35 28.26 -7.71
N LYS A 144 -8.47 27.55 -7.51
CA LYS A 144 -9.31 27.69 -6.31
C LYS A 144 -9.03 26.58 -5.33
N ILE A 145 -8.87 26.93 -4.06
CA ILE A 145 -8.51 26.04 -2.96
C ILE A 145 -9.41 26.26 -1.75
N ILE A 146 -9.46 25.30 -0.87
CA ILE A 146 -10.19 25.39 0.40
C ILE A 146 -9.23 25.90 1.48
N VAL A 147 -9.67 26.90 2.23
CA VAL A 147 -8.92 27.54 3.31
C VAL A 147 -9.73 27.66 4.57
N ILE A 148 -9.15 27.31 5.72
CA ILE A 148 -9.70 27.64 7.02
C ILE A 148 -9.36 29.10 7.30
N ALA A 149 -10.41 29.95 7.32
CA ALA A 149 -10.28 31.39 7.30
C ALA A 149 -10.16 32.03 8.68
N ASN A 150 -10.69 31.39 9.72
CA ASN A 150 -10.80 31.96 11.08
C ASN A 150 -9.73 31.46 12.06
N LEU A 151 -8.62 30.88 11.57
CA LEU A 151 -7.49 30.52 12.42
C LEU A 151 -6.76 31.77 12.92
N LYS A 152 -6.28 31.71 14.16
CA LYS A 152 -5.40 32.76 14.71
C LYS A 152 -4.14 32.88 13.82
N PRO A 153 -3.77 34.11 13.46
CA PRO A 153 -2.59 34.32 12.63
C PRO A 153 -1.31 33.79 13.26
N ALA A 154 -0.51 33.07 12.49
CA ALA A 154 0.79 32.54 12.90
C ALA A 154 1.92 33.11 12.02
N LYS A 155 3.15 33.15 12.53
CA LYS A 155 4.31 33.60 11.76
C LYS A 155 5.19 32.42 11.37
N PHE A 156 5.49 32.33 10.07
CA PHE A 156 6.41 31.33 9.51
C PHE A 156 7.51 32.01 8.72
N ALA A 157 8.77 31.82 9.11
CA ALA A 157 9.94 32.45 8.50
C ALA A 157 9.80 34.00 8.32
N GLY A 158 9.16 34.65 9.31
CA GLY A 158 8.96 36.12 9.29
C GLY A 158 7.69 36.58 8.55
N VAL A 159 7.01 35.70 7.84
CA VAL A 159 5.75 36.00 7.13
C VAL A 159 4.55 35.62 8.00
N LYS A 160 3.55 36.50 8.10
CA LYS A 160 2.31 36.29 8.83
C LYS A 160 1.35 35.48 7.94
N SER A 161 0.89 34.31 8.41
CA SER A 161 -0.13 33.49 7.77
C SER A 161 -1.47 33.70 8.44
N ASN A 162 -2.50 34.05 7.66
CA ASN A 162 -3.86 34.30 8.11
C ASN A 162 -4.81 33.19 7.62
N GLY A 163 -4.61 31.99 8.08
CA GLY A 163 -5.37 30.82 7.70
C GLY A 163 -4.50 29.64 7.34
N MET A 164 -5.13 28.54 6.94
CA MET A 164 -4.49 27.30 6.55
C MET A 164 -5.22 26.68 5.35
N LEU A 165 -4.50 26.25 4.33
CA LEU A 165 -5.08 25.48 3.23
C LEU A 165 -5.36 24.04 3.67
N ILE A 166 -6.34 23.40 3.02
CA ILE A 166 -6.67 22.00 3.24
C ILE A 166 -5.99 21.16 2.16
N ALA A 167 -5.25 20.16 2.59
CA ALA A 167 -4.56 19.22 1.73
C ALA A 167 -4.52 17.84 2.36
N ALA A 168 -4.47 16.80 1.54
CA ALA A 168 -4.15 15.45 1.96
C ALA A 168 -2.63 15.28 1.97
N SER A 169 -2.08 14.66 3.00
CA SER A 169 -0.64 14.39 3.11
C SER A 169 -0.39 12.93 3.40
N GLY A 170 0.60 12.34 2.74
CA GLY A 170 1.02 10.96 2.96
C GLY A 170 2.46 10.75 2.48
N ASP A 171 3.12 9.76 3.05
CA ASP A 171 4.54 9.46 2.76
C ASP A 171 4.74 9.04 1.30
N ASP A 172 3.77 8.32 0.70
CA ASP A 172 3.86 7.78 -0.65
C ASP A 172 3.56 8.79 -1.75
N PHE A 173 2.74 9.84 -1.47
CA PHE A 173 2.25 10.77 -2.50
C PHE A 173 2.52 12.25 -2.19
N GLY A 174 3.18 12.55 -1.07
CA GLY A 174 3.49 13.90 -0.63
C GLY A 174 2.24 14.67 -0.18
N CYS A 175 2.17 15.96 -0.50
CA CYS A 175 1.05 16.82 -0.16
C CYS A 175 0.18 17.10 -1.40
N LYS A 176 -1.12 16.81 -1.34
CA LYS A 176 -2.07 17.06 -2.44
C LYS A 176 -3.15 18.05 -1.98
N ILE A 177 -3.14 19.23 -2.58
CA ILE A 177 -4.12 20.29 -2.30
C ILE A 177 -5.48 19.86 -2.85
N ILE A 178 -6.53 20.13 -2.10
CA ILE A 178 -7.90 19.95 -2.56
C ILE A 178 -8.31 21.17 -3.38
N PHE A 179 -8.37 21.01 -4.69
CA PHE A 179 -8.81 22.06 -5.62
C PHE A 179 -10.33 22.05 -5.75
N VAL A 180 -10.89 23.24 -5.92
CA VAL A 180 -12.32 23.45 -6.14
C VAL A 180 -12.55 23.83 -7.59
N ASP A 181 -13.67 23.41 -8.16
CA ASP A 181 -14.08 23.74 -9.53
C ASP A 181 -14.22 25.25 -9.73
N ASP A 182 -13.85 25.73 -10.90
CA ASP A 182 -13.86 27.15 -11.25
C ASP A 182 -15.26 27.76 -11.27
N CYS A 183 -16.30 26.95 -11.38
CA CYS A 183 -17.69 27.41 -11.34
C CYS A 183 -18.12 27.87 -9.93
N VAL A 184 -17.42 27.45 -8.87
CA VAL A 184 -17.75 27.84 -7.49
C VAL A 184 -17.20 29.25 -7.21
N PRO A 185 -18.03 30.21 -6.80
CA PRO A 185 -17.57 31.57 -6.48
C PRO A 185 -16.58 31.61 -5.31
N GLU A 186 -15.66 32.56 -5.36
CA GLU A 186 -14.76 32.88 -4.24
C GLU A 186 -15.59 33.37 -3.03
N GLY A 187 -15.15 32.99 -1.84
CA GLY A 187 -15.86 33.31 -0.58
C GLY A 187 -16.99 32.34 -0.22
N THR A 188 -17.32 31.39 -1.10
CA THR A 188 -18.33 30.37 -0.79
C THR A 188 -17.90 29.58 0.47
N ALA A 189 -18.79 29.52 1.46
CA ALA A 189 -18.58 28.72 2.66
C ALA A 189 -18.74 27.22 2.35
N ILE A 190 -17.96 26.41 3.04
CA ILE A 190 -17.98 24.94 2.95
C ILE A 190 -18.52 24.41 4.26
N HIS A 191 -19.51 23.54 4.18
CA HIS A 191 -20.20 22.95 5.33
C HIS A 191 -20.06 21.44 5.33
#